data_e05bdd466b1e8afd3ba58278f329102d
#
_entry.id   e05bdd466b1e8afd3ba58278f329102d
#
_cell.length_a   1.000
_cell.length_b   1.000
_cell.length_c   1.000
_cell.angle_alpha   90.00
_cell.angle_beta   90.00
_cell.angle_gamma   90.00
#
_symmetry.space_group_name_H-M   'P 1'
#
loop_
_entity.id
_entity.type
_entity.pdbx_description
1 polymer ?
#
loop_
_entity_poly.entity_id
_entity_poly.type
_entity_poly.pdbx_seq_one_letter_code
_entity_poly.pdbx_strand_id
1 'polypeptide(L)'
;VAAPSQSVATGAVNEIHTSPYSKDAPLVASLSVNQKITGRNSEKDVRHIEIDLGDSGLRYQPGDALGIWYQNDPALVKELVELLWLKGDETVTVDGKTLTLSEALQWHFELTVNTANIVENYATLTRSETLLPLVGDKAKLQHYAATTPIVDMVRFSPAQLDAEALINL
;
A
#
# COMPACT_ATOMS: atom_id res chain seq x y z
N VAL A 1 -7.15 65.46 2.20
CA VAL A 1 -6.43 64.42 2.89
C VAL A 1 -6.48 63.16 1.99
N ALA A 2 -5.33 62.89 1.31
CA ALA A 2 -5.20 61.75 0.40
C ALA A 2 -4.84 60.50 1.19
N ALA A 3 -5.56 59.40 0.95
CA ALA A 3 -5.28 58.10 1.51
C ALA A 3 -4.09 57.45 0.78
N PRO A 4 -3.18 56.73 1.49
CA PRO A 4 -2.09 56.05 0.83
C PRO A 4 -2.57 54.82 0.07
N SER A 5 -2.20 54.74 -1.22
CA SER A 5 -2.39 53.55 -2.06
C SER A 5 -1.49 52.42 -1.52
N GLN A 6 -2.13 51.32 -1.12
CA GLN A 6 -1.43 50.09 -0.83
C GLN A 6 -0.90 49.46 -2.11
N SER A 7 0.39 49.31 -2.21
CA SER A 7 1.04 48.49 -3.24
C SER A 7 0.68 47.03 -3.03
N VAL A 8 0.00 46.45 -3.98
CA VAL A 8 -0.23 45.00 -4.06
C VAL A 8 1.13 44.36 -4.28
N ALA A 9 1.57 43.59 -3.30
CA ALA A 9 2.75 42.74 -3.43
C ALA A 9 2.51 41.74 -4.58
N THR A 10 3.30 41.88 -5.63
CA THR A 10 3.40 40.93 -6.72
C THR A 10 3.76 39.57 -6.14
N GLY A 11 2.90 38.59 -6.34
CA GLY A 11 3.04 37.24 -5.84
C GLY A 11 4.41 36.66 -6.18
N ALA A 12 4.99 36.02 -5.21
CA ALA A 12 6.18 35.20 -5.38
C ALA A 12 5.92 34.20 -6.52
N VAL A 13 6.77 34.25 -7.53
CA VAL A 13 6.82 33.22 -8.57
C VAL A 13 7.15 31.92 -7.84
N ASN A 14 6.21 30.98 -7.79
CA ASN A 14 6.47 29.64 -7.29
C ASN A 14 7.59 29.05 -8.16
N GLU A 15 8.80 28.99 -7.61
CA GLU A 15 9.85 28.19 -8.20
C GLU A 15 9.34 26.75 -8.21
N ILE A 16 9.14 26.21 -9.39
CA ILE A 16 8.83 24.77 -9.55
C ILE A 16 10.08 24.05 -9.09
N HIS A 17 10.04 23.51 -7.88
CA HIS A 17 11.13 22.67 -7.38
C HIS A 17 11.14 21.38 -8.17
N THR A 18 12.04 21.27 -9.15
CA THR A 18 12.30 20.03 -9.86
C THR A 18 13.11 19.12 -8.94
N SER A 19 12.48 18.07 -8.43
CA SER A 19 13.18 17.01 -7.70
C SER A 19 13.91 16.09 -8.69
N PRO A 20 15.14 15.66 -8.41
CA PRO A 20 15.83 14.63 -9.19
C PRO A 20 15.20 13.23 -8.98
N TYR A 21 14.32 13.09 -8.00
CA TYR A 21 13.64 11.86 -7.66
C TYR A 21 12.24 11.83 -8.27
N SER A 22 11.80 10.65 -8.70
CA SER A 22 10.50 10.44 -9.32
C SER A 22 9.90 9.11 -8.84
N LYS A 23 8.69 8.82 -9.30
CA LYS A 23 8.04 7.53 -9.07
C LYS A 23 8.89 6.35 -9.54
N ASP A 24 9.58 6.51 -10.67
CA ASP A 24 10.39 5.45 -11.29
C ASP A 24 11.84 5.41 -10.77
N ALA A 25 12.26 6.47 -10.07
CA ALA A 25 13.57 6.60 -9.44
C ALA A 25 13.43 7.26 -8.06
N PRO A 26 12.84 6.58 -7.08
CA PRO A 26 12.60 7.13 -5.76
C PRO A 26 13.88 7.34 -4.96
N LEU A 27 13.86 8.31 -4.04
CA LEU A 27 14.92 8.45 -3.03
C LEU A 27 14.89 7.23 -2.10
N VAL A 28 16.03 6.57 -1.93
CA VAL A 28 16.21 5.59 -0.87
C VAL A 28 16.45 6.35 0.43
N ALA A 29 15.51 6.25 1.36
CA ALA A 29 15.54 6.94 2.64
C ALA A 29 15.44 5.95 3.80
N SER A 30 15.79 6.39 5.01
CA SER A 30 15.74 5.58 6.22
C SER A 30 14.61 6.04 7.13
N LEU A 31 13.86 5.08 7.67
CA LEU A 31 12.89 5.31 8.73
C LEU A 31 13.63 5.50 10.04
N SER A 32 13.72 6.75 10.53
CA SER A 32 14.45 7.08 11.77
C SER A 32 13.58 6.94 13.01
N VAL A 33 12.27 7.23 12.91
CA VAL A 33 11.32 7.10 14.01
C VAL A 33 10.03 6.42 13.52
N ASN A 34 9.55 5.48 14.32
CA ASN A 34 8.23 4.87 14.18
C ASN A 34 7.65 4.65 15.58
N GLN A 35 6.96 5.65 16.11
CA GLN A 35 6.45 5.65 17.47
C GLN A 35 4.93 5.69 17.52
N LYS A 36 4.32 4.72 18.22
CA LYS A 36 2.89 4.77 18.51
C LYS A 36 2.60 5.94 19.45
N ILE A 37 1.68 6.81 19.05
CA ILE A 37 1.26 8.00 19.82
C ILE A 37 -0.14 7.88 20.41
N THR A 38 -0.90 6.84 20.07
CA THR A 38 -2.20 6.55 20.68
C THR A 38 -2.03 5.85 22.02
N GLY A 39 -2.89 6.20 22.97
CA GLY A 39 -2.93 5.60 24.31
C GLY A 39 -3.32 4.11 24.29
N ARG A 40 -3.06 3.42 25.41
CA ARG A 40 -3.30 1.96 25.55
C ARG A 40 -4.76 1.53 25.30
N ASN A 41 -5.72 2.41 25.54
CA ASN A 41 -7.15 2.13 25.42
C ASN A 41 -7.75 2.70 24.12
N SER A 42 -6.90 3.13 23.17
CA SER A 42 -7.35 3.60 21.87
C SER A 42 -7.59 2.42 20.93
N GLU A 43 -8.72 2.41 20.27
CA GLU A 43 -8.99 1.48 19.16
C GLU A 43 -8.20 1.82 17.88
N LYS A 44 -7.56 3.00 17.86
CA LYS A 44 -6.73 3.44 16.73
C LYS A 44 -5.25 3.18 17.00
N ASP A 45 -4.50 2.82 15.98
CA ASP A 45 -3.04 2.83 15.95
C ASP A 45 -2.56 4.01 15.10
N VAL A 46 -2.26 5.13 15.78
CA VAL A 46 -1.68 6.30 15.12
C VAL A 46 -0.21 6.38 15.50
N ARG A 47 0.65 6.58 14.51
CA ARG A 47 2.11 6.59 14.68
C ARG A 47 2.71 7.90 14.23
N HIS A 48 3.69 8.36 14.98
CA HIS A 48 4.62 9.38 14.56
C HIS A 48 5.73 8.73 13.75
N ILE A 49 5.93 9.21 12.53
CA ILE A 49 6.92 8.67 11.58
C ILE A 49 7.90 9.79 11.22
N GLU A 50 9.19 9.51 11.33
CA GLU A 50 10.24 10.37 10.81
C GLU A 50 11.06 9.63 9.77
N ILE A 51 11.26 10.27 8.62
CA ILE A 51 12.05 9.72 7.51
C ILE A 51 13.27 10.64 7.34
N ASP A 52 14.44 10.05 7.44
CA ASP A 52 15.68 10.76 7.20
C ASP A 52 15.94 10.86 5.69
N LEU A 53 15.94 12.09 5.18
CA LEU A 53 16.21 12.38 3.77
C LEU A 53 17.71 12.51 3.47
N GLY A 54 18.58 12.48 4.48
CA GLY A 54 20.02 12.65 4.35
C GLY A 54 20.39 13.91 3.55
N ASP A 55 21.46 13.85 2.81
CA ASP A 55 21.96 14.94 1.95
C ASP A 55 21.31 14.94 0.54
N SER A 56 20.09 14.41 0.41
CA SER A 56 19.40 14.29 -0.88
C SER A 56 19.10 15.62 -1.56
N GLY A 57 19.06 16.71 -0.82
CA GLY A 57 18.61 18.02 -1.30
C GLY A 57 17.11 18.09 -1.60
N LEU A 58 16.33 17.03 -1.29
CA LEU A 58 14.89 17.01 -1.48
C LEU A 58 14.23 18.11 -0.65
N ARG A 59 13.39 18.92 -1.28
CA ARG A 59 12.62 19.97 -0.63
C ARG A 59 11.13 19.76 -0.91
N TYR A 60 10.30 20.14 0.03
CA TYR A 60 8.85 20.07 -0.08
C TYR A 60 8.22 21.34 0.51
N GLN A 61 6.97 21.58 0.12
CA GLN A 61 6.16 22.69 0.60
C GLN A 61 4.87 22.13 1.24
N PRO A 62 4.23 22.89 2.16
CA PRO A 62 2.91 22.52 2.67
C PRO A 62 1.92 22.31 1.52
N GLY A 63 1.28 21.16 1.47
CA GLY A 63 0.36 20.75 0.43
C GLY A 63 0.93 19.84 -0.64
N ASP A 64 2.24 19.60 -0.65
CA ASP A 64 2.84 18.59 -1.53
C ASP A 64 2.39 17.17 -1.11
N ALA A 65 2.24 16.30 -2.11
CA ALA A 65 1.94 14.90 -1.88
C ALA A 65 3.24 14.10 -1.68
N LEU A 66 3.27 13.27 -0.65
CA LEU A 66 4.37 12.33 -0.41
C LEU A 66 3.98 10.94 -0.93
N GLY A 67 4.72 10.44 -1.91
CA GLY A 67 4.65 9.04 -2.33
C GLY A 67 5.70 8.22 -1.60
N ILE A 68 5.31 7.08 -1.04
CA ILE A 68 6.21 6.15 -0.35
C ILE A 68 6.13 4.78 -1.00
N TRP A 69 7.28 4.25 -1.40
CA TRP A 69 7.45 2.86 -1.75
C TRP A 69 7.94 2.13 -0.51
N TYR A 70 7.20 1.14 -0.08
CA TYR A 70 7.57 0.35 1.09
C TYR A 70 7.68 -1.13 0.73
N GLN A 71 8.33 -1.85 1.58
CA GLN A 71 8.49 -3.28 1.51
C GLN A 71 7.46 -3.92 2.44
N ASN A 72 6.72 -4.91 1.95
CA ASN A 72 5.85 -5.70 2.82
C ASN A 72 6.67 -6.49 3.85
N ASP A 73 6.10 -6.70 5.03
CA ASP A 73 6.71 -7.52 6.07
C ASP A 73 6.98 -8.96 5.53
N PRO A 74 8.22 -9.42 5.57
CA PRO A 74 8.55 -10.78 5.14
C PRO A 74 7.76 -11.88 5.86
N ALA A 75 7.37 -11.63 7.12
CA ALA A 75 6.55 -12.57 7.88
C ALA A 75 5.12 -12.65 7.31
N LEU A 76 4.53 -11.51 6.91
CA LEU A 76 3.23 -11.46 6.25
C LEU A 76 3.27 -12.16 4.88
N VAL A 77 4.32 -11.91 4.09
CA VAL A 77 4.51 -12.59 2.79
C VAL A 77 4.60 -14.10 2.97
N LYS A 78 5.42 -14.55 3.92
CA LYS A 78 5.60 -15.96 4.24
C LYS A 78 4.27 -16.61 4.66
N GLU A 79 3.54 -15.97 5.57
CA GLU A 79 2.25 -16.47 6.04
C GLU A 79 1.24 -16.61 4.90
N LEU A 80 1.13 -15.60 4.04
CA LEU A 80 0.20 -15.62 2.90
C LEU A 80 0.54 -16.77 1.92
N VAL A 81 1.82 -16.94 1.60
CA VAL A 81 2.33 -18.00 0.73
C VAL A 81 2.01 -19.39 1.31
N GLU A 82 2.26 -19.59 2.62
CA GLU A 82 1.99 -20.85 3.31
C GLU A 82 0.48 -21.17 3.38
N LEU A 83 -0.36 -20.17 3.66
CA LEU A 83 -1.82 -20.34 3.70
C LEU A 83 -2.41 -20.78 2.35
N LEU A 84 -1.78 -20.40 1.24
CA LEU A 84 -2.17 -20.76 -0.12
C LEU A 84 -1.46 -22.02 -0.64
N TRP A 85 -0.67 -22.69 0.21
CA TRP A 85 0.11 -23.90 -0.08
C TRP A 85 1.14 -23.70 -1.20
N LEU A 86 1.69 -22.49 -1.29
CA LEU A 86 2.79 -22.12 -2.17
C LEU A 86 4.12 -22.19 -1.42
N LYS A 87 5.23 -22.11 -2.15
CA LYS A 87 6.59 -22.17 -1.57
C LYS A 87 7.29 -20.82 -1.54
N GLY A 88 6.85 -19.90 -2.42
CA GLY A 88 7.43 -18.57 -2.58
C GLY A 88 8.60 -18.49 -3.56
N ASP A 89 9.12 -19.61 -4.00
CA ASP A 89 10.16 -19.73 -5.04
C ASP A 89 9.58 -19.95 -6.46
N GLU A 90 8.25 -20.03 -6.56
CA GLU A 90 7.57 -20.07 -7.85
C GLU A 90 7.90 -18.82 -8.66
N THR A 91 8.07 -19.02 -9.95
CA THR A 91 8.37 -17.94 -10.90
C THR A 91 7.07 -17.27 -11.35
N VAL A 92 7.02 -15.95 -11.26
CA VAL A 92 5.89 -15.11 -11.72
C VAL A 92 6.38 -13.96 -12.59
N THR A 93 5.49 -13.39 -13.38
CA THR A 93 5.82 -12.24 -14.25
C THR A 93 5.09 -10.99 -13.79
N VAL A 94 5.84 -9.97 -13.37
CA VAL A 94 5.32 -8.66 -12.93
C VAL A 94 5.94 -7.58 -13.80
N ASP A 95 5.11 -6.78 -14.48
CA ASP A 95 5.55 -5.70 -15.38
C ASP A 95 6.63 -6.14 -16.40
N GLY A 96 6.48 -7.36 -16.94
CA GLY A 96 7.42 -7.94 -17.90
C GLY A 96 8.75 -8.44 -17.31
N LYS A 97 8.90 -8.41 -15.99
CA LYS A 97 10.06 -8.95 -15.27
C LYS A 97 9.72 -10.28 -14.62
N THR A 98 10.61 -11.21 -14.71
CA THR A 98 10.52 -12.52 -14.06
C THR A 98 11.12 -12.44 -12.66
N LEU A 99 10.32 -12.74 -11.65
CA LEU A 99 10.66 -12.67 -10.22
C LEU A 99 10.23 -13.97 -9.52
N THR A 100 10.73 -14.21 -8.31
CA THR A 100 10.10 -15.18 -7.42
C THR A 100 8.82 -14.61 -6.85
N LEU A 101 7.86 -15.46 -6.51
CA LEU A 101 6.60 -15.04 -5.89
C LEU A 101 6.85 -14.23 -4.61
N SER A 102 7.78 -14.68 -3.77
CA SER A 102 8.13 -13.94 -2.54
C SER A 102 8.67 -12.55 -2.82
N GLU A 103 9.55 -12.38 -3.82
CA GLU A 103 10.05 -11.06 -4.22
C GLU A 103 8.93 -10.19 -4.79
N ALA A 104 8.07 -10.75 -5.64
CA ALA A 104 6.94 -10.04 -6.19
C ALA A 104 6.01 -9.50 -5.09
N LEU A 105 5.59 -10.37 -4.16
CA LEU A 105 4.71 -9.98 -3.04
C LEU A 105 5.39 -8.99 -2.09
N GLN A 106 6.70 -9.10 -1.89
CA GLN A 106 7.42 -8.23 -0.96
C GLN A 106 7.58 -6.79 -1.48
N TRP A 107 7.78 -6.62 -2.81
CA TRP A 107 8.21 -5.35 -3.38
C TRP A 107 7.23 -4.70 -4.36
N HIS A 108 6.26 -5.45 -4.90
CA HIS A 108 5.44 -4.98 -6.02
C HIS A 108 3.93 -4.95 -5.73
N PHE A 109 3.46 -5.52 -4.62
CA PHE A 109 2.04 -5.60 -4.30
C PHE A 109 1.71 -4.99 -2.95
N GLU A 110 0.50 -4.42 -2.83
CA GLU A 110 -0.08 -3.99 -1.56
C GLU A 110 -0.81 -5.18 -0.91
N LEU A 111 -0.32 -5.64 0.23
CA LEU A 111 -0.88 -6.81 0.93
C LEU A 111 -1.70 -6.45 2.18
N THR A 112 -1.63 -5.18 2.61
CA THR A 112 -2.26 -4.75 3.87
C THR A 112 -3.67 -4.19 3.67
N VAL A 113 -4.02 -3.80 2.44
CA VAL A 113 -5.33 -3.24 2.08
C VAL A 113 -6.11 -4.23 1.25
N ASN A 114 -7.23 -4.70 1.78
CA ASN A 114 -8.18 -5.51 1.02
C ASN A 114 -9.17 -4.62 0.26
N THR A 115 -9.63 -5.08 -0.89
CA THR A 115 -10.60 -4.36 -1.74
C THR A 115 -11.76 -5.25 -2.13
N ALA A 116 -12.89 -4.63 -2.49
CA ALA A 116 -14.05 -5.37 -2.99
C ALA A 116 -13.71 -6.26 -4.18
N ASN A 117 -12.84 -5.79 -5.09
CA ASN A 117 -12.42 -6.55 -6.27
C ASN A 117 -11.58 -7.78 -5.89
N ILE A 118 -10.64 -7.63 -4.94
CA ILE A 118 -9.83 -8.75 -4.44
C ILE A 118 -10.74 -9.80 -3.81
N VAL A 119 -11.70 -9.39 -2.96
CA VAL A 119 -12.66 -10.32 -2.34
C VAL A 119 -13.49 -11.06 -3.40
N GLU A 120 -14.02 -10.33 -4.39
CA GLU A 120 -14.85 -10.92 -5.46
C GLU A 120 -14.05 -11.88 -6.34
N ASN A 121 -12.84 -11.50 -6.75
CA ASN A 121 -11.96 -12.35 -7.54
C ASN A 121 -11.56 -13.60 -6.76
N TYR A 122 -11.15 -13.44 -5.50
CA TYR A 122 -10.79 -14.55 -4.64
C TYR A 122 -11.97 -15.51 -4.44
N ALA A 123 -13.16 -14.98 -4.12
CA ALA A 123 -14.38 -15.79 -3.97
C ALA A 123 -14.70 -16.62 -5.22
N THR A 124 -14.56 -16.00 -6.39
CA THR A 124 -14.87 -16.62 -7.68
C THR A 124 -13.84 -17.68 -8.05
N LEU A 125 -12.54 -17.38 -7.91
CA LEU A 125 -11.44 -18.29 -8.21
C LEU A 125 -11.45 -19.52 -7.30
N THR A 126 -11.64 -19.30 -6.00
CA THR A 126 -11.59 -20.37 -5.00
C THR A 126 -12.91 -21.10 -4.82
N ARG A 127 -14.01 -20.56 -5.34
CA ARG A 127 -15.38 -21.02 -5.10
C ARG A 127 -15.70 -21.15 -3.61
N SER A 128 -15.18 -20.22 -2.82
CA SER A 128 -15.38 -20.20 -1.37
C SER A 128 -16.86 -20.10 -1.02
N GLU A 129 -17.40 -21.10 -0.34
CA GLU A 129 -18.80 -21.11 0.10
C GLU A 129 -19.14 -19.94 1.04
N THR A 130 -18.14 -19.44 1.76
CA THR A 130 -18.30 -18.31 2.69
C THR A 130 -18.31 -16.95 1.99
N LEU A 131 -17.59 -16.81 0.88
CA LEU A 131 -17.44 -15.54 0.15
C LEU A 131 -18.35 -15.42 -1.07
N LEU A 132 -18.73 -16.53 -1.72
CA LEU A 132 -19.64 -16.51 -2.86
C LEU A 132 -20.96 -15.77 -2.61
N PRO A 133 -21.60 -15.86 -1.42
CA PRO A 133 -22.81 -15.08 -1.12
C PRO A 133 -22.63 -13.56 -1.13
N LEU A 134 -21.38 -13.06 -1.12
CA LEU A 134 -21.06 -11.63 -1.22
C LEU A 134 -20.97 -11.16 -2.66
N VAL A 135 -20.68 -12.07 -3.59
CA VAL A 135 -20.45 -11.76 -5.02
C VAL A 135 -21.71 -11.15 -5.63
N GLY A 136 -21.53 -10.03 -6.35
CA GLY A 136 -22.62 -9.24 -6.93
C GLY A 136 -23.27 -8.23 -5.97
N ASP A 137 -22.95 -8.24 -4.67
CA ASP A 137 -23.40 -7.24 -3.71
C ASP A 137 -22.24 -6.31 -3.33
N LYS A 138 -22.14 -5.18 -4.03
CA LYS A 138 -21.05 -4.23 -3.84
C LYS A 138 -20.92 -3.72 -2.40
N ALA A 139 -22.05 -3.52 -1.71
CA ALA A 139 -22.05 -2.99 -0.34
C ALA A 139 -21.47 -4.03 0.64
N LYS A 140 -21.86 -5.29 0.49
CA LYS A 140 -21.31 -6.39 1.31
C LYS A 140 -19.83 -6.62 1.03
N LEU A 141 -19.42 -6.62 -0.25
CA LEU A 141 -18.00 -6.76 -0.63
C LEU A 141 -17.15 -5.63 -0.04
N GLN A 142 -17.60 -4.38 -0.13
CA GLN A 142 -16.91 -3.23 0.46
C GLN A 142 -16.82 -3.32 1.99
N HIS A 143 -17.91 -3.70 2.64
CA HIS A 143 -17.92 -3.87 4.10
C HIS A 143 -16.96 -4.98 4.54
N TYR A 144 -17.00 -6.12 3.87
CA TYR A 144 -16.09 -7.23 4.17
C TYR A 144 -14.62 -6.82 3.98
N ALA A 145 -14.29 -6.20 2.85
CA ALA A 145 -12.93 -5.74 2.57
C ALA A 145 -12.42 -4.72 3.59
N ALA A 146 -13.28 -3.80 4.02
CA ALA A 146 -12.92 -2.78 5.02
C ALA A 146 -12.65 -3.35 6.43
N THR A 147 -13.20 -4.52 6.73
CA THR A 147 -13.11 -5.15 8.07
C THR A 147 -12.20 -6.38 8.12
N THR A 148 -11.77 -6.90 6.97
CA THR A 148 -11.03 -8.16 6.87
C THR A 148 -9.77 -7.98 6.01
N PRO A 149 -8.57 -7.96 6.61
CA PRO A 149 -7.31 -7.97 5.87
C PRO A 149 -7.20 -9.16 4.90
N ILE A 150 -6.38 -9.02 3.86
CA ILE A 150 -6.19 -10.09 2.85
C ILE A 150 -5.76 -11.41 3.52
N VAL A 151 -4.80 -11.35 4.43
CA VAL A 151 -4.29 -12.54 5.11
C VAL A 151 -5.37 -13.24 5.94
N ASP A 152 -6.25 -12.46 6.59
CA ASP A 152 -7.37 -13.01 7.37
C ASP A 152 -8.45 -13.61 6.46
N MET A 153 -8.76 -12.98 5.33
CA MET A 153 -9.65 -13.52 4.31
C MET A 153 -9.17 -14.91 3.85
N VAL A 154 -7.88 -15.02 3.52
CA VAL A 154 -7.29 -16.31 3.09
C VAL A 154 -7.30 -17.33 4.23
N ARG A 155 -7.01 -16.91 5.47
CA ARG A 155 -7.04 -17.78 6.65
C ARG A 155 -8.43 -18.34 6.94
N PHE A 156 -9.48 -17.52 6.78
CA PHE A 156 -10.87 -17.94 7.01
C PHE A 156 -11.47 -18.71 5.84
N SER A 157 -10.93 -18.54 4.65
CA SER A 157 -11.36 -19.22 3.43
C SER A 157 -10.15 -19.78 2.68
N PRO A 158 -9.41 -20.74 3.27
CA PRO A 158 -8.22 -21.28 2.66
C PRO A 158 -8.52 -21.98 1.35
N ALA A 159 -7.66 -21.78 0.36
CA ALA A 159 -7.78 -22.40 -0.96
C ALA A 159 -6.40 -22.60 -1.57
N GLN A 160 -6.30 -23.58 -2.44
CA GLN A 160 -5.09 -23.74 -3.25
C GLN A 160 -5.21 -22.87 -4.50
N LEU A 161 -4.29 -21.94 -4.66
CA LEU A 161 -4.12 -21.14 -5.87
C LEU A 161 -2.73 -21.42 -6.46
N ASP A 162 -2.58 -21.21 -7.75
CA ASP A 162 -1.25 -21.09 -8.33
C ASP A 162 -0.70 -19.65 -8.16
N ALA A 163 0.61 -19.51 -8.33
CA ALA A 163 1.29 -18.24 -8.09
C ALA A 163 0.82 -17.13 -9.04
N GLU A 164 0.57 -17.44 -10.31
CA GLU A 164 0.08 -16.48 -11.30
C GLU A 164 -1.36 -16.04 -10.98
N ALA A 165 -2.22 -16.94 -10.52
CA ALA A 165 -3.58 -16.58 -10.11
C ALA A 165 -3.55 -15.64 -8.89
N LEU A 166 -2.62 -15.83 -7.96
CA LEU A 166 -2.46 -14.97 -6.79
C LEU A 166 -2.08 -13.54 -7.17
N ILE A 167 -1.11 -13.35 -8.04
CA ILE A 167 -0.67 -12.01 -8.45
C ILE A 167 -1.66 -11.27 -9.34
N ASN A 168 -2.63 -11.97 -9.92
CA ASN A 168 -3.68 -11.40 -10.77
C ASN A 168 -5.00 -11.14 -10.00
N LEU A 169 -5.04 -11.33 -8.70
CA LEU A 169 -6.18 -10.97 -7.85
C LEU A 169 -6.36 -9.45 -7.76
#